data_8c311e0b9348de8b8458aed0cd31afba
#
_entry.id   8c311e0b9348de8b8458aed0cd31afba
#
_cell.length_a   1.000
_cell.length_b   1.000
_cell.length_c   1.000
_cell.angle_alpha   90.00
_cell.angle_beta   90.00
_cell.angle_gamma   90.00
#
_symmetry.space_group_name_H-M   'P 1'
#
loop_
_entity.id
_entity.type
_entity.pdbx_description
1 polymer ?
#
loop_
_entity_poly.entity_id
_entity_poly.type
_entity_poly.pdbx_seq_one_letter_code
_entity_poly.pdbx_strand_id
1 'polypeptide(L)'
;MARYKNYPNVDVFLSNLYHAFYASPTAIADKRAEDRLLIVKTVQAETPKDYIDETAESYGISPKLVKAIIEVESGGDANAVGDNGNSLGLMQIQLRYHAQRLKEGESLLDPKVNVRVGCEILSEIMDKYGTLDEALTVYNAGHDTGDRSYANRVYEELR
;
A
#
# COMPACT_ATOMS: atom_id res chain seq x y z
N MET A 1 -20.39 11.62 -32.02
CA MET A 1 -19.42 12.61 -31.51
C MET A 1 -19.43 12.56 -29.99
N ALA A 2 -18.50 11.81 -29.40
CA ALA A 2 -18.35 11.71 -27.94
C ALA A 2 -17.57 12.93 -27.45
N ARG A 3 -18.17 13.72 -26.57
CA ARG A 3 -17.53 14.87 -25.94
C ARG A 3 -16.62 14.40 -24.82
N TYR A 4 -15.31 14.49 -25.01
CA TYR A 4 -14.33 14.39 -23.93
C TYR A 4 -14.42 15.67 -23.08
N LYS A 5 -15.30 15.71 -22.09
CA LYS A 5 -15.30 16.72 -21.04
C LYS A 5 -14.58 16.17 -19.82
N ASN A 6 -13.59 16.92 -19.36
CA ASN A 6 -12.88 16.86 -18.06
C ASN A 6 -11.50 16.22 -18.03
N TYR A 7 -10.60 16.65 -18.93
CA TYR A 7 -9.16 16.61 -18.64
C TYR A 7 -8.59 18.01 -18.91
N PRO A 8 -8.33 18.83 -17.88
CA PRO A 8 -7.92 20.24 -18.05
C PRO A 8 -6.55 20.44 -18.70
N ASN A 9 -5.81 19.38 -19.03
CA ASN A 9 -4.47 19.44 -19.63
C ASN A 9 -4.36 18.89 -21.06
N VAL A 10 -5.44 18.40 -21.66
CA VAL A 10 -5.41 17.83 -23.03
C VAL A 10 -5.19 18.91 -24.09
N ASP A 11 -5.77 20.08 -23.90
CA ASP A 11 -5.63 21.19 -24.85
C ASP A 11 -4.20 21.79 -24.81
N VAL A 12 -3.56 21.82 -23.65
CA VAL A 12 -2.16 22.24 -23.50
C VAL A 12 -1.20 21.19 -24.13
N PHE A 13 -1.51 19.90 -23.99
CA PHE A 13 -0.73 18.84 -24.59
C PHE A 13 -0.82 18.87 -26.12
N LEU A 14 -2.03 19.03 -26.68
CA LEU A 14 -2.25 19.11 -28.14
C LEU A 14 -1.68 20.40 -28.74
N SER A 15 -1.76 21.54 -28.04
CA SER A 15 -1.15 22.81 -28.47
C SER A 15 0.37 22.68 -28.50
N ASN A 16 0.98 22.03 -27.51
CA ASN A 16 2.42 21.78 -27.48
C ASN A 16 2.87 20.82 -28.57
N LEU A 17 2.05 19.82 -28.92
CA LEU A 17 2.31 18.90 -30.03
C LEU A 17 2.29 19.64 -31.38
N TYR A 18 1.33 20.55 -31.58
CA TYR A 18 1.18 21.34 -32.80
C TYR A 18 2.37 22.28 -33.01
N HIS A 19 2.85 22.96 -31.97
CA HIS A 19 4.02 23.82 -32.05
C HIS A 19 5.34 23.04 -32.29
N ALA A 20 5.43 21.81 -31.78
CA ALA A 20 6.59 20.94 -32.02
C ALA A 20 6.74 20.49 -33.49
N PHE A 21 5.64 20.43 -34.26
CA PHE A 21 5.67 20.04 -35.66
C PHE A 21 6.11 21.14 -36.64
N TYR A 22 6.05 22.43 -36.22
CA TYR A 22 6.33 23.57 -37.09
C TYR A 22 7.53 24.43 -36.65
N ALA A 23 8.23 24.04 -35.61
CA ALA A 23 9.45 24.72 -35.16
C ALA A 23 10.71 24.23 -35.93
N SER A 24 11.78 25.04 -35.96
CA SER A 24 13.03 24.68 -36.59
C SER A 24 13.65 23.41 -35.99
N PRO A 25 14.44 22.61 -36.72
CA PRO A 25 15.00 21.33 -36.21
C PRO A 25 15.77 21.45 -34.89
N THR A 26 16.45 22.57 -34.67
CA THR A 26 17.18 22.86 -33.42
C THR A 26 16.25 23.17 -32.23
N ALA A 27 15.21 23.99 -32.46
CA ALA A 27 14.22 24.30 -31.45
C ALA A 27 13.37 23.07 -31.07
N ILE A 28 13.13 22.17 -32.01
CA ILE A 28 12.43 20.88 -31.77
C ILE A 28 13.29 19.96 -30.92
N ALA A 29 14.62 19.91 -31.12
CA ALA A 29 15.52 19.06 -30.35
C ALA A 29 15.62 19.52 -28.88
N ASP A 30 15.76 20.84 -28.66
CA ASP A 30 15.82 21.40 -27.30
C ASP A 30 14.49 21.21 -26.56
N LYS A 31 13.37 21.50 -27.20
CA LYS A 31 12.06 21.33 -26.60
C LYS A 31 11.75 19.86 -26.27
N ARG A 32 12.16 18.93 -27.14
CA ARG A 32 12.01 17.48 -26.86
C ARG A 32 12.85 17.04 -25.66
N ALA A 33 14.02 17.64 -25.44
CA ALA A 33 14.86 17.36 -24.28
C ALA A 33 14.23 17.87 -23.00
N GLU A 34 13.66 19.10 -23.04
CA GLU A 34 12.93 19.70 -21.90
C GLU A 34 11.63 18.92 -21.57
N ASP A 35 10.84 18.55 -22.60
CA ASP A 35 9.62 17.78 -22.44
C ASP A 35 9.91 16.37 -21.90
N ARG A 36 10.99 15.72 -22.34
CA ARG A 36 11.46 14.43 -21.78
C ARG A 36 11.90 14.59 -20.33
N LEU A 37 12.61 15.66 -20.00
CA LEU A 37 13.03 15.93 -18.63
C LEU A 37 11.83 16.23 -17.72
N LEU A 38 10.83 16.95 -18.22
CA LEU A 38 9.59 17.24 -17.51
C LEU A 38 8.77 15.96 -17.29
N ILE A 39 8.62 15.12 -18.33
CA ILE A 39 7.95 13.82 -18.24
C ILE A 39 8.68 12.91 -17.24
N VAL A 40 10.00 12.82 -17.30
CA VAL A 40 10.80 12.02 -16.38
C VAL A 40 10.65 12.55 -14.94
N LYS A 41 10.68 13.86 -14.74
CA LYS A 41 10.46 14.48 -13.41
C LYS A 41 9.03 14.25 -12.90
N THR A 42 8.03 14.34 -13.78
CA THR A 42 6.62 14.11 -13.41
C THR A 42 6.37 12.63 -13.11
N VAL A 43 6.94 11.72 -13.90
CA VAL A 43 6.85 10.27 -13.65
C VAL A 43 7.65 9.85 -12.42
N GLN A 44 8.76 10.53 -12.10
CA GLN A 44 9.52 10.28 -10.86
C GLN A 44 8.89 10.95 -9.62
N ALA A 45 8.03 11.98 -9.81
CA ALA A 45 7.38 12.68 -8.70
C ALA A 45 6.10 11.99 -8.21
N GLU A 46 5.51 11.08 -9.00
CA GLU A 46 4.26 10.40 -8.65
C GLU A 46 4.28 8.92 -9.10
N THR A 47 5.12 8.11 -8.48
CA THR A 47 4.68 6.73 -8.31
C THR A 47 3.47 6.81 -7.36
N PRO A 48 2.28 6.32 -7.77
CA PRO A 48 1.17 6.26 -6.83
C PRO A 48 1.68 5.54 -5.60
N LYS A 49 1.67 6.23 -4.45
CA LYS A 49 2.07 5.60 -3.20
C LYS A 49 1.18 4.39 -3.04
N ASP A 50 1.78 3.22 -2.88
CA ASP A 50 1.04 1.99 -2.68
C ASP A 50 0.08 2.21 -1.49
N TYR A 51 -1.18 1.81 -1.62
CA TYR A 51 -2.16 1.97 -0.55
C TYR A 51 -1.72 1.34 0.77
N ILE A 52 -0.83 0.33 0.71
CA ILE A 52 -0.21 -0.27 1.89
C ILE A 52 0.71 0.74 2.57
N ASP A 53 1.52 1.46 1.79
CA ASP A 53 2.45 2.47 2.32
C ASP A 53 1.68 3.62 2.98
N GLU A 54 0.66 4.15 2.30
CA GLU A 54 -0.19 5.22 2.84
C GLU A 54 -0.90 4.79 4.12
N THR A 55 -1.46 3.58 4.13
CA THR A 55 -2.16 3.05 5.30
C THR A 55 -1.19 2.85 6.46
N ALA A 56 -0.07 2.17 6.26
CA ALA A 56 0.92 1.93 7.31
C ALA A 56 1.40 3.23 7.95
N GLU A 57 1.76 4.24 7.14
CA GLU A 57 2.20 5.54 7.62
C GLU A 57 1.11 6.27 8.41
N SER A 58 -0.16 6.16 8.02
CA SER A 58 -1.28 6.77 8.75
C SER A 58 -1.45 6.23 10.17
N TYR A 59 -0.99 5.00 10.42
CA TYR A 59 -0.95 4.37 11.74
C TYR A 59 0.43 4.45 12.41
N GLY A 60 1.39 5.22 11.86
CA GLY A 60 2.74 5.34 12.41
C GLY A 60 3.59 4.07 12.28
N ILE A 61 3.25 3.15 11.39
CA ILE A 61 3.92 1.88 11.18
C ILE A 61 4.81 1.96 9.94
N SER A 62 5.99 1.34 9.98
CA SER A 62 6.85 1.22 8.80
C SER A 62 6.15 0.41 7.70
N PRO A 63 6.01 0.94 6.47
CA PRO A 63 5.46 0.18 5.34
C PRO A 63 6.19 -1.13 5.08
N LYS A 64 7.50 -1.17 5.28
CA LYS A 64 8.29 -2.40 5.16
C LYS A 64 7.83 -3.47 6.15
N LEU A 65 7.52 -3.08 7.39
CA LEU A 65 7.03 -4.01 8.39
C LEU A 65 5.66 -4.59 8.01
N VAL A 66 4.75 -3.76 7.52
CA VAL A 66 3.42 -4.23 7.07
C VAL A 66 3.56 -5.18 5.89
N LYS A 67 4.41 -4.89 4.91
CA LYS A 67 4.69 -5.76 3.76
C LYS A 67 5.31 -7.10 4.19
N ALA A 68 6.24 -7.09 5.14
CA ALA A 68 6.82 -8.31 5.70
C ALA A 68 5.78 -9.17 6.43
N ILE A 69 4.87 -8.56 7.19
CA ILE A 69 3.75 -9.27 7.82
C ILE A 69 2.84 -9.89 6.76
N ILE A 70 2.46 -9.15 5.72
CA ILE A 70 1.64 -9.64 4.61
C ILE A 70 2.28 -10.85 3.94
N GLU A 71 3.59 -10.82 3.71
CA GLU A 71 4.32 -11.94 3.13
C GLU A 71 4.25 -13.19 4.02
N VAL A 72 4.49 -13.03 5.33
CA VAL A 72 4.43 -14.12 6.32
C VAL A 72 3.02 -14.71 6.47
N GLU A 73 1.97 -13.86 6.41
CA GLU A 73 0.58 -14.25 6.65
C GLU A 73 -0.08 -14.90 5.44
N SER A 74 0.10 -14.34 4.26
CA SER A 74 -0.65 -14.73 3.06
C SER A 74 0.20 -14.91 1.81
N GLY A 75 1.51 -14.58 1.84
CA GLY A 75 2.32 -14.51 0.62
C GLY A 75 1.79 -13.46 -0.37
N GLY A 76 1.12 -12.41 0.11
CA GLY A 76 0.51 -11.37 -0.71
C GLY A 76 -0.86 -11.74 -1.32
N ASP A 77 -1.45 -12.87 -0.99
CA ASP A 77 -2.78 -13.28 -1.50
C ASP A 77 -3.91 -12.59 -0.72
N ALA A 78 -4.59 -11.65 -1.38
CA ALA A 78 -5.73 -10.93 -0.80
C ALA A 78 -6.96 -11.82 -0.55
N ASN A 79 -7.04 -12.99 -1.20
CA ASN A 79 -8.13 -13.96 -1.03
C ASN A 79 -7.77 -15.10 -0.09
N ALA A 80 -6.60 -15.04 0.57
CA ALA A 80 -6.17 -16.08 1.48
C ALA A 80 -7.20 -16.32 2.60
N VAL A 81 -7.48 -17.59 2.85
CA VAL A 81 -8.40 -18.04 3.91
C VAL A 81 -7.68 -19.11 4.73
N GLY A 82 -7.27 -18.74 5.93
CA GLY A 82 -6.56 -19.61 6.88
C GLY A 82 -7.43 -20.07 8.05
N ASP A 83 -6.84 -20.86 8.95
CA ASP A 83 -7.46 -21.32 10.21
C ASP A 83 -8.87 -21.89 10.04
N ASN A 84 -9.07 -22.76 9.05
CA ASN A 84 -10.37 -23.35 8.73
C ASN A 84 -11.47 -22.31 8.47
N GLY A 85 -11.14 -21.19 7.79
CA GLY A 85 -12.07 -20.14 7.42
C GLY A 85 -12.13 -18.97 8.41
N ASN A 86 -11.30 -18.95 9.43
CA ASN A 86 -11.35 -17.93 10.47
C ASN A 86 -10.44 -16.73 10.18
N SER A 87 -9.31 -16.94 9.53
CA SER A 87 -8.33 -15.89 9.19
C SER A 87 -8.46 -15.49 7.72
N LEU A 88 -8.59 -14.20 7.43
CA LEU A 88 -8.98 -13.70 6.11
C LEU A 88 -7.98 -12.65 5.59
N GLY A 89 -7.67 -12.74 4.28
CA GLY A 89 -7.01 -11.74 3.46
C GLY A 89 -5.52 -11.57 3.75
N LEU A 90 -4.96 -10.44 3.29
CA LEU A 90 -3.54 -10.14 3.29
C LEU A 90 -2.84 -10.31 4.64
N MET A 91 -3.46 -9.83 5.72
CA MET A 91 -2.91 -9.84 7.07
C MET A 91 -3.59 -10.86 8.00
N GLN A 92 -4.33 -11.84 7.42
CA GLN A 92 -4.96 -12.97 8.10
C GLN A 92 -5.78 -12.58 9.35
N ILE A 93 -6.66 -11.58 9.17
CA ILE A 93 -7.46 -11.04 10.27
C ILE A 93 -8.62 -11.98 10.62
N GLN A 94 -8.81 -12.25 11.91
CA GLN A 94 -9.90 -13.09 12.39
C GLN A 94 -11.18 -12.29 12.63
N LEU A 95 -12.17 -12.47 11.74
CA LEU A 95 -13.44 -11.73 11.76
C LEU A 95 -14.16 -11.81 13.13
N ARG A 96 -14.13 -12.98 13.78
CA ARG A 96 -14.81 -13.20 15.06
C ARG A 96 -14.34 -12.26 16.19
N TYR A 97 -13.10 -11.74 16.11
CA TYR A 97 -12.53 -10.85 17.12
C TYR A 97 -12.53 -9.39 16.69
N HIS A 98 -12.66 -9.12 15.37
CA HIS A 98 -12.42 -7.81 14.80
C HIS A 98 -13.59 -7.26 13.96
N ALA A 99 -14.77 -7.92 14.00
CA ALA A 99 -15.96 -7.49 13.24
C ALA A 99 -16.38 -6.05 13.53
N GLN A 100 -16.18 -5.57 14.76
CA GLN A 100 -16.52 -4.21 15.20
C GLN A 100 -15.66 -3.11 14.53
N ARG A 101 -14.56 -3.50 13.86
CA ARG A 101 -13.67 -2.58 13.11
C ARG A 101 -14.15 -2.38 11.65
N LEU A 102 -15.11 -3.18 11.20
CA LEU A 102 -15.69 -3.06 9.87
C LEU A 102 -16.83 -2.06 9.87
N LYS A 103 -16.87 -1.22 8.84
CA LYS A 103 -18.01 -0.38 8.52
C LYS A 103 -19.05 -1.19 7.75
N GLU A 104 -20.27 -0.65 7.67
CA GLU A 104 -21.33 -1.29 6.91
C GLU A 104 -20.91 -1.54 5.45
N GLY A 105 -21.06 -2.78 4.99
CA GLY A 105 -20.68 -3.22 3.64
C GLY A 105 -19.20 -3.52 3.41
N GLU A 106 -18.32 -3.33 4.41
CA GLU A 106 -16.91 -3.71 4.29
C GLU A 106 -16.69 -5.22 4.47
N SER A 107 -15.65 -5.74 3.83
CA SER A 107 -15.22 -7.14 3.92
C SER A 107 -13.72 -7.22 4.21
N LEU A 108 -13.29 -8.18 5.02
CA LEU A 108 -11.85 -8.48 5.21
C LEU A 108 -11.18 -9.13 3.99
N LEU A 109 -11.94 -9.51 2.96
CA LEU A 109 -11.38 -9.92 1.66
C LEU A 109 -11.16 -8.72 0.72
N ASP A 110 -11.62 -7.51 1.08
CA ASP A 110 -11.15 -6.28 0.43
C ASP A 110 -9.74 -5.96 0.92
N PRO A 111 -8.73 -5.91 0.03
CA PRO A 111 -7.34 -5.74 0.45
C PRO A 111 -7.08 -4.43 1.18
N LYS A 112 -7.77 -3.34 0.84
CA LYS A 112 -7.62 -2.05 1.53
C LYS A 112 -8.22 -2.08 2.93
N VAL A 113 -9.38 -2.70 3.07
CA VAL A 113 -10.04 -2.89 4.38
C VAL A 113 -9.18 -3.79 5.26
N ASN A 114 -8.63 -4.87 4.71
CA ASN A 114 -7.79 -5.82 5.43
C ASN A 114 -6.53 -5.15 5.99
N VAL A 115 -5.79 -4.42 5.15
CA VAL A 115 -4.58 -3.69 5.57
C VAL A 115 -4.91 -2.60 6.60
N ARG A 116 -6.02 -1.87 6.43
CA ARG A 116 -6.47 -0.88 7.41
C ARG A 116 -6.72 -1.51 8.77
N VAL A 117 -7.50 -2.59 8.82
CA VAL A 117 -7.82 -3.28 10.08
C VAL A 117 -6.56 -3.90 10.70
N GLY A 118 -5.69 -4.50 9.89
CA GLY A 118 -4.43 -5.07 10.36
C GLY A 118 -3.48 -4.03 10.96
N CYS A 119 -3.34 -2.87 10.30
CA CYS A 119 -2.54 -1.76 10.83
C CYS A 119 -3.13 -1.18 12.12
N GLU A 120 -4.46 -1.03 12.19
CA GLU A 120 -5.16 -0.59 13.41
C GLU A 120 -4.86 -1.53 14.59
N ILE A 121 -4.98 -2.84 14.39
CA ILE A 121 -4.67 -3.86 15.40
C ILE A 121 -3.19 -3.78 15.83
N LEU A 122 -2.28 -3.75 14.85
CA LEU A 122 -0.85 -3.73 15.11
C LEU A 122 -0.43 -2.46 15.87
N SER A 123 -0.97 -1.30 15.48
CA SER A 123 -0.71 -0.03 16.17
C SER A 123 -1.14 -0.09 17.64
N GLU A 124 -2.34 -0.58 17.94
CA GLU A 124 -2.82 -0.74 19.33
C GLU A 124 -1.95 -1.69 20.15
N ILE A 125 -1.46 -2.77 19.50
CA ILE A 125 -0.55 -3.70 20.17
C ILE A 125 0.81 -3.03 20.43
N MET A 126 1.37 -2.32 19.45
CA MET A 126 2.66 -1.62 19.61
C MET A 126 2.59 -0.53 20.68
N ASP A 127 1.46 0.16 20.83
CA ASP A 127 1.26 1.14 21.90
C ASP A 127 1.24 0.50 23.28
N LYS A 128 0.82 -0.75 23.37
CA LYS A 128 0.65 -1.47 24.65
C LYS A 128 1.90 -2.23 25.09
N TYR A 129 2.69 -2.74 24.13
CA TYR A 129 3.83 -3.60 24.41
C TYR A 129 5.15 -2.87 24.12
N GLY A 130 6.17 -3.10 24.97
CA GLY A 130 7.40 -2.30 24.97
C GLY A 130 8.37 -2.61 23.84
N THR A 131 8.25 -3.77 23.19
CA THR A 131 9.17 -4.21 22.14
C THR A 131 8.40 -4.71 20.92
N LEU A 132 9.04 -4.62 19.72
CA LEU A 132 8.46 -5.15 18.50
C LEU A 132 8.31 -6.69 18.55
N ASP A 133 9.22 -7.39 19.22
CA ASP A 133 9.14 -8.85 19.42
C ASP A 133 7.87 -9.25 20.17
N GLU A 134 7.55 -8.54 21.26
CA GLU A 134 6.33 -8.76 22.00
C GLU A 134 5.10 -8.44 21.14
N ALA A 135 5.12 -7.29 20.47
CA ALA A 135 4.01 -6.86 19.63
C ALA A 135 3.70 -7.88 18.51
N LEU A 136 4.73 -8.37 17.81
CA LEU A 136 4.57 -9.38 16.76
C LEU A 136 4.08 -10.72 17.33
N THR A 137 4.57 -11.13 18.49
CA THR A 137 4.10 -12.34 19.17
C THR A 137 2.62 -12.22 19.53
N VAL A 138 2.20 -11.07 20.07
CA VAL A 138 0.81 -10.81 20.42
C VAL A 138 -0.08 -10.71 19.20
N TYR A 139 0.41 -10.12 18.10
CA TYR A 139 -0.32 -10.07 16.84
C TYR A 139 -0.69 -11.47 16.36
N ASN A 140 0.27 -12.39 16.34
CA ASN A 140 0.08 -13.77 15.90
C ASN A 140 -0.75 -14.63 16.88
N ALA A 141 -0.50 -14.51 18.20
CA ALA A 141 -1.01 -15.45 19.20
C ALA A 141 -2.15 -14.87 20.08
N GLY A 142 -2.45 -13.57 19.97
CA GLY A 142 -3.42 -12.88 20.83
C GLY A 142 -2.88 -12.50 22.23
N HIS A 143 -1.74 -13.03 22.64
CA HIS A 143 -1.06 -12.70 23.90
C HIS A 143 0.45 -12.98 23.79
N ASP A 144 1.25 -12.41 24.67
CA ASP A 144 2.70 -12.71 24.69
C ASP A 144 2.95 -14.10 25.26
N THR A 145 3.31 -15.02 24.38
CA THR A 145 3.65 -16.42 24.73
C THR A 145 5.12 -16.58 25.11
N GLY A 146 5.97 -15.57 24.88
CA GLY A 146 7.42 -15.67 24.92
C GLY A 146 8.05 -16.37 23.71
N ASP A 147 7.28 -16.99 22.81
CA ASP A 147 7.77 -17.56 21.56
C ASP A 147 7.96 -16.47 20.49
N ARG A 148 9.17 -16.34 20.00
CA ARG A 148 9.55 -15.34 18.99
C ARG A 148 9.65 -15.89 17.56
N SER A 149 9.18 -17.10 17.34
CA SER A 149 9.25 -17.76 16.03
C SER A 149 8.54 -16.95 14.94
N TYR A 150 7.40 -16.34 15.26
CA TYR A 150 6.69 -15.46 14.33
C TYR A 150 7.48 -14.18 14.04
N ALA A 151 7.97 -13.49 15.07
CA ALA A 151 8.78 -12.29 14.93
C ALA A 151 10.04 -12.56 14.07
N ASN A 152 10.68 -13.69 14.27
CA ASN A 152 11.85 -14.09 13.47
C ASN A 152 11.50 -14.25 11.98
N ARG A 153 10.37 -14.86 11.62
CA ARG A 153 9.91 -14.95 10.23
C ARG A 153 9.68 -13.58 9.60
N VAL A 154 9.04 -12.66 10.33
CA VAL A 154 8.85 -11.27 9.86
C VAL A 154 10.18 -10.57 9.66
N TYR A 155 11.17 -10.77 10.52
CA TYR A 155 12.51 -10.20 10.36
C TYR A 155 13.28 -10.78 9.18
N GLU A 156 13.04 -12.01 8.80
CA GLU A 156 13.60 -12.62 7.58
C GLU A 156 13.11 -11.90 6.34
N GLU A 157 11.83 -11.52 6.29
CA GLU A 157 11.25 -10.75 5.18
C GLU A 157 11.69 -9.27 5.15
N LEU A 158 12.24 -8.75 6.23
CA LEU A 158 12.78 -7.38 6.31
C LEU A 158 14.22 -7.25 5.80
N ARG A 159 14.92 -8.35 5.53
CA ARG A 159 16.33 -8.36 5.08
C ARG A 159 16.46 -8.11 3.59
#